data_52b7decd06d5bceb2a2aa8e649690abd
#
_entry.id   52b7decd06d5bceb2a2aa8e649690abd
#
_cell.length_a   1.000
_cell.length_b   1.000
_cell.length_c   1.000
_cell.angle_alpha   90.00
_cell.angle_beta   90.00
_cell.angle_gamma   90.00
#
_symmetry.space_group_name_H-M   'P 1'
#
loop_
_entity.id
_entity.type
_entity.pdbx_description
1 polymer ?
#
loop_
_entity_poly.entity_id
_entity_poly.type
_entity_poly.pdbx_seq_one_letter_code
_entity_poly.pdbx_strand_id
1 'polypeptide(L)'
;MRNEYGEKLSRNGYAPSIMQSDLSYCYRCGRTTGKLDFHEVYGGTNRSKSKRYGLWVVLCHDGCHLGTWGVHYNAEVMEQLHREGQIAAMEAYGWTEEEFRKRIGKNYI
;
A
#
# COMPACT_ATOMS: atom_id res chain seq x y z
N MET A 1 10.64 16.51 5.36
CA MET A 1 10.41 15.66 6.55
C MET A 1 10.76 14.22 6.23
N ARG A 2 11.05 13.45 7.26
CA ARG A 2 11.40 12.03 7.12
C ARG A 2 10.58 11.22 8.12
N ASN A 3 10.36 9.94 7.83
CA ASN A 3 9.76 9.05 8.81
C ASN A 3 10.84 8.56 9.79
N GLU A 4 10.46 7.73 10.76
CA GLU A 4 11.38 7.24 11.79
C GLU A 4 12.47 6.30 11.26
N TYR A 5 12.36 5.86 10.00
CA TYR A 5 13.35 5.00 9.34
C TYR A 5 14.24 5.79 8.37
N GLY A 6 14.16 7.12 8.41
CA GLY A 6 14.99 7.99 7.60
C GLY A 6 14.50 8.20 6.17
N GLU A 7 13.34 7.65 5.80
CA GLU A 7 12.79 7.82 4.47
C GLU A 7 12.19 9.20 4.29
N LYS A 8 12.55 9.87 3.19
CA LYS A 8 12.05 11.20 2.90
C LYS A 8 10.58 11.15 2.48
N LEU A 9 9.75 11.97 3.11
CA LEU A 9 8.34 12.08 2.78
C LEU A 9 8.13 13.12 1.70
N SER A 10 7.26 12.82 0.73
CA SER A 10 6.86 13.76 -0.29
C SER A 10 6.02 14.88 0.32
N ARG A 11 5.71 15.89 -0.49
CA ARG A 11 4.86 17.01 -0.06
C ARG A 11 3.52 16.54 0.49
N ASN A 12 2.98 15.45 -0.05
CA ASN A 12 1.69 14.88 0.38
C ASN A 12 1.84 13.81 1.47
N GLY A 13 3.05 13.64 2.02
CA GLY A 13 3.27 12.72 3.14
C GLY A 13 3.61 11.29 2.75
N TYR A 14 3.93 11.03 1.47
CA TYR A 14 4.27 9.69 1.00
C TYR A 14 5.76 9.41 1.16
N ALA A 15 6.10 8.35 1.87
CA ALA A 15 7.43 7.76 1.77
C ALA A 15 7.50 6.97 0.46
N PRO A 16 8.69 6.64 -0.06
CA PRO A 16 8.79 5.74 -1.20
C PRO A 16 8.07 4.42 -0.92
N SER A 17 7.39 3.87 -1.92
CA SER A 17 6.69 2.60 -1.73
C SER A 17 7.69 1.48 -1.41
N ILE A 18 7.40 0.71 -0.37
CA ILE A 18 8.17 -0.49 -0.04
C ILE A 18 7.66 -1.73 -0.77
N MET A 19 6.54 -1.59 -1.47
CA MET A 19 5.90 -2.69 -2.19
C MET A 19 6.19 -2.67 -3.69
N GLN A 20 6.53 -1.50 -4.24
CA GLN A 20 6.69 -1.32 -5.67
C GLN A 20 7.73 -0.23 -5.93
N SER A 21 8.83 -0.60 -6.57
CA SER A 21 9.91 0.36 -6.87
C SER A 21 9.66 1.11 -8.19
N ASP A 22 9.13 0.43 -9.20
CA ASP A 22 8.80 1.03 -10.50
C ASP A 22 7.31 1.35 -10.53
N LEU A 23 6.98 2.64 -10.57
CA LEU A 23 5.61 3.13 -10.49
C LEU A 23 4.98 3.35 -11.88
N SER A 24 5.63 2.89 -12.94
CA SER A 24 5.15 3.11 -14.30
C SER A 24 4.10 2.09 -14.75
N TYR A 25 3.79 1.10 -13.92
CA TYR A 25 2.82 0.06 -14.25
C TYR A 25 1.96 -0.28 -13.04
N CYS A 26 0.79 -0.88 -13.33
CA CYS A 26 -0.10 -1.35 -12.28
C CYS A 26 0.55 -2.48 -11.49
N TYR A 27 0.60 -2.34 -10.18
CA TYR A 27 1.18 -3.33 -9.27
C TYR A 27 0.57 -4.72 -9.46
N ARG A 28 -0.73 -4.76 -9.73
CA ARG A 28 -1.47 -6.02 -9.75
C ARG A 28 -1.50 -6.68 -11.13
N CYS A 29 -1.79 -5.93 -12.19
CA CYS A 29 -1.94 -6.51 -13.54
C CYS A 29 -0.81 -6.15 -14.52
N GLY A 30 0.07 -5.22 -14.15
CA GLY A 30 1.20 -4.83 -14.98
C GLY A 30 0.87 -3.84 -16.10
N ARG A 31 -0.38 -3.38 -16.19
CA ARG A 31 -0.78 -2.44 -17.24
C ARG A 31 0.02 -1.14 -17.16
N THR A 32 0.51 -0.68 -18.32
CA THR A 32 1.32 0.54 -18.40
C THR A 32 0.57 1.71 -19.03
N THR A 33 -0.62 1.47 -19.59
CA THR A 33 -1.41 2.49 -20.29
C THR A 33 -2.63 2.91 -19.48
N GLY A 34 -3.17 4.08 -19.82
CA GLY A 34 -4.31 4.63 -19.12
C GLY A 34 -3.91 5.28 -17.80
N LYS A 35 -4.92 5.67 -17.04
CA LYS A 35 -4.69 6.33 -15.75
C LYS A 35 -4.26 5.32 -14.69
N LEU A 36 -3.21 5.67 -13.96
CA LEU A 36 -2.72 4.89 -12.82
C LEU A 36 -2.93 5.71 -11.56
N ASP A 37 -3.53 5.11 -10.53
CA ASP A 37 -3.82 5.79 -9.27
C ASP A 37 -2.93 5.30 -8.15
N PHE A 38 -2.55 6.18 -7.24
CA PHE A 38 -1.93 5.78 -5.98
C PHE A 38 -3.03 5.18 -5.11
N HIS A 39 -2.78 4.01 -4.55
CA HIS A 39 -3.70 3.34 -3.65
C HIS A 39 -3.00 3.06 -2.32
N GLU A 40 -3.47 3.69 -1.24
CA GLU A 40 -2.99 3.42 0.11
C GLU A 40 -3.59 2.08 0.56
N VAL A 41 -2.72 1.14 0.93
CA VAL A 41 -3.14 -0.23 1.24
C VAL A 41 -4.12 -0.27 2.41
N TYR A 42 -3.85 0.52 3.45
CA TYR A 42 -4.73 0.61 4.62
C TYR A 42 -5.38 1.98 4.61
N GLY A 43 -6.70 2.00 4.41
CA GLY A 43 -7.47 3.23 4.26
C GLY A 43 -8.03 3.76 5.57
N GLY A 44 -9.00 4.66 5.46
CA GLY A 44 -9.66 5.24 6.62
C GLY A 44 -8.69 5.95 7.55
N THR A 45 -8.76 5.63 8.83
CA THR A 45 -7.88 6.22 9.84
C THR A 45 -6.42 5.83 9.68
N ASN A 46 -6.12 4.79 8.91
CA ASN A 46 -4.77 4.31 8.66
C ASN A 46 -4.15 4.86 7.39
N ARG A 47 -4.85 5.70 6.65
CA ARG A 47 -4.38 6.25 5.39
C ARG A 47 -3.06 7.00 5.53
N SER A 48 -2.95 7.85 6.55
CA SER A 48 -1.71 8.60 6.79
C SER A 48 -0.54 7.67 7.16
N LYS A 49 -0.81 6.58 7.84
CA LYS A 49 0.20 5.58 8.19
C LYS A 49 0.65 4.82 6.95
N SER A 50 -0.28 4.46 6.06
CA SER A 50 0.07 3.85 4.78
C SER A 50 1.04 4.72 4.00
N LYS A 51 0.75 6.02 3.88
CA LYS A 51 1.63 6.96 3.22
C LYS A 51 3.00 7.03 3.89
N ARG A 52 3.01 7.19 5.21
CA ARG A 52 4.23 7.40 5.99
C ARG A 52 5.20 6.23 5.92
N TYR A 53 4.67 5.01 5.83
CA TYR A 53 5.49 3.80 5.82
C TYR A 53 5.68 3.18 4.44
N GLY A 54 5.25 3.87 3.39
CA GLY A 54 5.40 3.36 2.03
C GLY A 54 4.49 2.19 1.71
N LEU A 55 3.36 2.07 2.42
CA LEU A 55 2.39 0.99 2.23
C LEU A 55 1.34 1.44 1.22
N TRP A 56 1.78 1.64 0.00
CA TRP A 56 0.93 2.05 -1.11
C TRP A 56 1.48 1.52 -2.42
N VAL A 57 0.60 1.35 -3.40
CA VAL A 57 0.94 0.83 -4.71
C VAL A 57 0.22 1.66 -5.77
N VAL A 58 0.64 1.48 -7.02
CA VAL A 58 -0.04 2.08 -8.18
C VAL A 58 -0.95 1.03 -8.79
N LEU A 59 -2.22 1.37 -9.02
CA LEU A 59 -3.21 0.49 -9.61
C LEU A 59 -3.88 1.18 -10.79
N CYS A 60 -4.21 0.41 -11.83
CA CYS A 60 -4.91 0.96 -12.99
C CYS A 60 -6.31 1.38 -12.57
N HIS A 61 -6.70 2.61 -12.99
CA HIS A 61 -7.90 3.29 -12.51
C HIS A 61 -9.18 2.48 -12.74
N ASP A 62 -9.40 2.05 -13.98
CA ASP A 62 -10.66 1.40 -14.37
C ASP A 62 -10.70 -0.09 -14.07
N GLY A 63 -9.56 -0.71 -13.78
CA GLY A 63 -9.48 -2.16 -13.55
C GLY A 63 -9.20 -2.49 -12.09
N CYS A 64 -7.91 -2.56 -11.74
CA CYS A 64 -7.50 -3.05 -10.42
C CYS A 64 -7.86 -2.11 -9.26
N HIS A 65 -8.07 -0.82 -9.52
CA HIS A 65 -8.46 0.12 -8.48
C HIS A 65 -9.99 0.19 -8.33
N LEU A 66 -10.71 0.60 -9.39
CA LEU A 66 -12.15 0.86 -9.33
C LEU A 66 -13.02 -0.11 -10.12
N GLY A 67 -12.42 -1.10 -10.79
CA GLY A 67 -13.20 -2.08 -11.55
C GLY A 67 -13.88 -3.10 -10.64
N THR A 68 -14.78 -3.92 -11.22
CA THR A 68 -15.54 -4.93 -10.50
C THR A 68 -14.64 -5.93 -9.73
N TRP A 69 -13.50 -6.27 -10.32
CA TRP A 69 -12.51 -7.16 -9.70
C TRP A 69 -11.36 -6.40 -9.05
N GLY A 70 -11.54 -5.08 -8.86
CA GLY A 70 -10.54 -4.23 -8.24
C GLY A 70 -10.64 -4.23 -6.72
N VAL A 71 -9.65 -3.61 -6.08
CA VAL A 71 -9.51 -3.63 -4.61
C VAL A 71 -10.70 -3.02 -3.88
N HIS A 72 -11.37 -2.01 -4.47
CA HIS A 72 -12.49 -1.36 -3.79
C HIS A 72 -13.81 -2.11 -3.89
N TYR A 73 -13.93 -3.04 -4.82
CA TYR A 73 -15.18 -3.75 -5.08
C TYR A 73 -15.08 -5.26 -4.95
N ASN A 74 -13.92 -5.77 -4.54
CA ASN A 74 -13.71 -7.20 -4.35
C ASN A 74 -12.97 -7.45 -3.04
N ALA A 75 -13.68 -8.03 -2.08
CA ALA A 75 -13.15 -8.23 -0.72
C ALA A 75 -11.93 -9.17 -0.69
N GLU A 76 -11.90 -10.18 -1.53
CA GLU A 76 -10.77 -11.12 -1.59
C GLU A 76 -9.51 -10.44 -2.11
N VAL A 77 -9.67 -9.57 -3.12
CA VAL A 77 -8.56 -8.81 -3.68
C VAL A 77 -8.00 -7.83 -2.66
N MET A 78 -8.88 -7.14 -1.96
CA MET A 78 -8.48 -6.21 -0.90
C MET A 78 -7.75 -6.96 0.22
N GLU A 79 -8.27 -8.11 0.63
CA GLU A 79 -7.66 -8.91 1.69
C GLU A 79 -6.26 -9.39 1.30
N GLN A 80 -6.10 -9.82 0.07
CA GLN A 80 -4.78 -10.24 -0.43
C GLN A 80 -3.78 -9.08 -0.39
N LEU A 81 -4.21 -7.89 -0.81
CA LEU A 81 -3.35 -6.71 -0.79
C LEU A 81 -2.98 -6.33 0.65
N HIS A 82 -3.91 -6.44 1.58
CA HIS A 82 -3.64 -6.20 3.00
C HIS A 82 -2.58 -7.16 3.53
N ARG A 83 -2.63 -8.44 3.15
CA ARG A 83 -1.62 -9.42 3.56
C ARG A 83 -0.26 -9.08 2.96
N GLU A 84 -0.23 -8.73 1.67
CA GLU A 84 1.01 -8.35 1.00
C GLU A 84 1.65 -7.12 1.64
N GLY A 85 0.86 -6.13 1.99
CA GLY A 85 1.34 -4.94 2.67
C GLY A 85 1.92 -5.25 4.04
N GLN A 86 1.28 -6.11 4.80
CA GLN A 86 1.79 -6.51 6.11
C GLN A 86 3.13 -7.24 5.99
N ILE A 87 3.22 -8.19 5.07
CA ILE A 87 4.47 -8.94 4.85
C ILE A 87 5.59 -7.97 4.46
N ALA A 88 5.29 -7.04 3.54
CA ALA A 88 6.28 -6.04 3.11
C ALA A 88 6.77 -5.17 4.27
N ALA A 89 5.86 -4.72 5.13
CA ALA A 89 6.22 -3.89 6.28
C ALA A 89 7.05 -4.66 7.29
N MET A 90 6.69 -5.92 7.56
CA MET A 90 7.44 -6.76 8.49
C MET A 90 8.86 -7.00 7.98
N GLU A 91 9.02 -7.25 6.68
CA GLU A 91 10.34 -7.43 6.08
C GLU A 91 11.15 -6.14 6.05
N ALA A 92 10.53 -5.03 5.67
CA ALA A 92 11.26 -3.76 5.51
C ALA A 92 11.68 -3.16 6.85
N TYR A 93 10.85 -3.26 7.86
CA TYR A 93 11.05 -2.56 9.14
C TYR A 93 11.35 -3.48 10.30
N GLY A 94 11.32 -4.79 10.08
CA GLY A 94 11.55 -5.75 11.15
C GLY A 94 10.40 -5.82 12.16
N TRP A 95 9.20 -5.40 11.78
CA TRP A 95 8.06 -5.46 12.67
C TRP A 95 7.61 -6.91 12.88
N THR A 96 7.25 -7.23 14.12
CA THR A 96 6.54 -8.48 14.42
C THR A 96 5.06 -8.30 14.07
N GLU A 97 4.28 -9.41 14.08
CA GLU A 97 2.83 -9.33 13.92
C GLU A 97 2.21 -8.43 14.99
N GLU A 98 2.70 -8.52 16.22
CA GLU A 98 2.24 -7.70 17.32
C GLU A 98 2.51 -6.21 17.06
N GLU A 99 3.70 -5.85 16.58
CA GLU A 99 4.04 -4.48 16.26
C GLU A 99 3.21 -3.96 15.09
N PHE A 100 3.00 -4.78 14.07
CA PHE A 100 2.14 -4.40 12.95
C PHE A 100 0.71 -4.12 13.43
N ARG A 101 0.16 -5.03 14.22
CA ARG A 101 -1.21 -4.86 14.75
C ARG A 101 -1.33 -3.61 15.61
N LYS A 102 -0.30 -3.33 16.41
CA LYS A 102 -0.27 -2.14 17.26
C LYS A 102 -0.30 -0.86 16.43
N ARG A 103 0.42 -0.84 15.29
CA ARG A 103 0.51 0.36 14.45
C ARG A 103 -0.69 0.52 13.52
N ILE A 104 -1.16 -0.56 12.93
CA ILE A 104 -2.22 -0.54 11.91
C ILE A 104 -3.58 -0.90 12.51
N GLY A 105 -3.61 -1.72 13.54
CA GLY A 105 -4.84 -2.05 14.26
C GLY A 105 -5.38 -3.44 14.03
N LYS A 106 -4.87 -4.18 13.05
CA LYS A 106 -5.36 -5.52 12.72
C LYS A 106 -4.25 -6.37 12.14
N ASN A 107 -4.30 -7.67 12.39
CA ASN A 107 -3.41 -8.65 11.80
C ASN A 107 -4.10 -9.29 10.58
N TYR A 108 -3.40 -9.35 9.44
CA TYR A 108 -3.94 -9.88 8.18
C TYR A 108 -3.30 -11.20 7.76
N ILE A 109 -2.29 -11.67 8.49
CA ILE A 109 -1.60 -12.94 8.16
C ILE A 109 -1.79 -14.00 9.23
#